data_41a038db93a0220cedb62f3f9ffc5b0a
#
_entry.id   41a038db93a0220cedb62f3f9ffc5b0a
#
_cell.length_a   1.000
_cell.length_b   1.000
_cell.length_c   1.000
_cell.angle_alpha   90.00
_cell.angle_beta   90.00
_cell.angle_gamma   90.00
#
_symmetry.space_group_name_H-M   'P 1'
#
loop_
_entity.id
_entity.type
_entity.pdbx_description
1 polymer ?
#
loop_
_entity_poly.entity_id
_entity_poly.type
_entity_poly.pdbx_seq_one_letter_code
_entity_poly.pdbx_strand_id
1 'polypeptide(L)'
;MKAQYSIAGMTRGVVVGTDHAAEAITGFFTKYGDGGTDINPLPRLNRRQGKQLLAALGCPEHLYKKAPTADLEDHRPSLPDEAALGVTYDNIDDYLEGKTLDRRDRQKNIEGWYLKPSISAVRPLRCLTISGKSKSKTVTQFAQAG
;
A
#
# COMPACT_ATOMS: atom_id res chain seq x y z
N MET A 1 15.33 5.07 -7.98
CA MET A 1 14.65 6.39 -8.01
C MET A 1 15.48 7.51 -8.61
N LYS A 2 16.72 7.80 -8.16
CA LYS A 2 17.55 8.87 -8.76
C LYS A 2 17.72 8.74 -10.28
N ALA A 3 18.02 7.54 -10.79
CA ALA A 3 18.13 7.31 -12.23
C ALA A 3 16.82 7.54 -12.99
N GLN A 4 15.68 7.14 -12.41
CA GLN A 4 14.37 7.33 -13.02
C GLN A 4 14.04 8.84 -13.14
N TYR A 5 14.30 9.62 -12.09
CA TYR A 5 14.12 11.09 -12.16
C TYR A 5 15.09 11.77 -13.11
N SER A 6 16.33 11.30 -13.19
CA SER A 6 17.29 11.82 -14.18
C SER A 6 16.79 11.58 -15.61
N ILE A 7 16.32 10.38 -15.92
CA ILE A 7 15.76 10.04 -17.23
C ILE A 7 14.50 10.86 -17.50
N ALA A 8 13.57 10.93 -16.54
CA ALA A 8 12.36 11.73 -16.67
C ALA A 8 12.70 13.21 -16.98
N GLY A 9 13.65 13.79 -16.25
CA GLY A 9 14.12 15.17 -16.52
C GLY A 9 14.69 15.35 -17.92
N MET A 10 15.49 14.40 -18.40
CA MET A 10 16.07 14.43 -19.75
C MET A 10 15.02 14.29 -20.86
N THR A 11 13.98 13.50 -20.62
CA THR A 11 12.94 13.16 -21.61
C THR A 11 11.68 14.00 -21.46
N ARG A 12 11.64 14.96 -20.52
CA ARG A 12 10.43 15.72 -20.13
C ARG A 12 9.29 14.80 -19.72
N GLY A 13 9.61 13.68 -19.08
CA GLY A 13 8.67 12.70 -18.58
C GLY A 13 8.34 12.90 -17.11
N VAL A 14 7.49 12.03 -16.58
CA VAL A 14 7.14 11.92 -15.16
C VAL A 14 7.47 10.53 -14.65
N VAL A 15 7.72 10.42 -13.35
CA VAL A 15 7.93 9.13 -12.68
C VAL A 15 6.58 8.62 -12.17
N VAL A 16 6.19 7.43 -12.64
CA VAL A 16 4.95 6.76 -12.24
C VAL A 16 5.26 5.78 -11.12
N GLY A 17 4.55 5.91 -10.00
CA GLY A 17 4.63 5.00 -8.87
C GLY A 17 3.67 3.83 -8.98
N THR A 18 3.92 2.81 -8.17
CA THR A 18 3.12 1.58 -8.12
C THR A 18 2.56 1.28 -6.74
N ASP A 19 2.77 2.16 -5.75
CA ASP A 19 2.27 2.00 -4.40
C ASP A 19 0.74 1.88 -4.39
N HIS A 20 0.23 0.98 -3.58
CA HIS A 20 -1.20 0.71 -3.44
C HIS A 20 -1.71 0.95 -2.01
N ALA A 21 -3.02 0.87 -1.80
CA ALA A 21 -3.66 1.21 -0.53
C ALA A 21 -3.12 0.42 0.67
N ALA A 22 -2.75 -0.84 0.50
CA ALA A 22 -2.22 -1.66 1.59
C ALA A 22 -0.81 -1.20 2.02
N GLU A 23 0.05 -0.79 1.10
CA GLU A 23 1.35 -0.21 1.40
C GLU A 23 1.19 1.16 2.06
N ALA A 24 0.26 1.98 1.57
CA ALA A 24 -0.01 3.29 2.12
C ALA A 24 -0.48 3.23 3.59
N ILE A 25 -1.35 2.29 3.96
CA ILE A 25 -1.87 2.18 5.33
C ILE A 25 -0.84 1.62 6.31
N THR A 26 0.02 0.72 5.85
CA THR A 26 1.08 0.11 6.67
C THR A 26 2.35 0.97 6.71
N GLY A 27 2.48 1.95 5.83
CA GLY A 27 3.72 2.71 5.65
C GLY A 27 4.87 1.86 5.11
N PHE A 28 4.57 0.73 4.46
CA PHE A 28 5.56 -0.23 3.98
C PHE A 28 6.09 0.16 2.61
N PHE A 29 6.78 1.27 2.56
CA PHE A 29 7.45 1.80 1.37
C PHE A 29 8.65 2.65 1.75
N THR A 30 9.56 2.87 0.80
CA THR A 30 10.73 3.73 1.01
C THR A 30 10.42 5.15 0.54
N LYS A 31 10.44 6.12 1.45
CA LYS A 31 10.01 7.52 1.22
C LYS A 31 10.57 8.15 -0.06
N TYR A 32 11.84 7.97 -0.34
CA TYR A 32 12.52 8.50 -1.53
C TYR A 32 12.91 7.40 -2.52
N GLY A 33 12.39 6.18 -2.30
CA GLY A 33 12.44 5.04 -3.20
C GLY A 33 11.15 4.94 -4.00
N ASP A 34 10.46 3.81 -3.87
CA ASP A 34 9.16 3.54 -4.48
C ASP A 34 8.09 4.57 -4.12
N GLY A 35 8.09 5.08 -2.89
CA GLY A 35 7.17 6.15 -2.46
C GLY A 35 7.47 7.54 -3.05
N GLY A 36 8.63 7.75 -3.68
CA GLY A 36 9.04 9.03 -4.26
C GLY A 36 8.69 9.13 -5.74
N THR A 37 7.44 9.43 -6.08
CA THR A 37 6.92 9.47 -7.45
C THR A 37 6.13 10.74 -7.73
N ASP A 38 6.03 11.14 -9.01
CA ASP A 38 5.25 12.31 -9.42
C ASP A 38 3.75 11.99 -9.43
N ILE A 39 3.40 10.81 -9.91
CA ILE A 39 2.02 10.31 -9.95
C ILE A 39 1.96 8.87 -9.46
N ASN A 40 0.91 8.54 -8.74
CA ASN A 40 0.65 7.18 -8.29
C ASN A 40 -0.79 6.77 -8.68
N PRO A 41 -0.99 5.97 -9.72
CA PRO A 41 -2.34 5.62 -10.20
C PRO A 41 -3.06 4.57 -9.36
N LEU A 42 -2.35 3.83 -8.50
CA LEU A 42 -2.90 2.70 -7.73
C LEU A 42 -3.23 3.00 -6.25
N PRO A 43 -3.16 4.24 -5.71
CA PRO A 43 -3.21 4.48 -4.26
C PRO A 43 -4.55 4.13 -3.62
N ARG A 44 -5.59 3.91 -4.44
CA ARG A 44 -6.95 3.56 -3.98
C ARG A 44 -7.31 2.10 -4.19
N LEU A 45 -6.46 1.34 -4.85
CA LEU A 45 -6.66 -0.10 -5.04
C LEU A 45 -6.03 -0.85 -3.89
N ASN A 46 -6.77 -1.83 -3.37
CA ASN A 46 -6.18 -2.80 -2.48
C ASN A 46 -5.42 -3.86 -3.30
N ARG A 47 -4.68 -4.74 -2.64
CA ARG A 47 -3.85 -5.73 -3.33
C ARG A 47 -4.68 -6.75 -4.11
N ARG A 48 -5.82 -7.15 -3.58
CA ARG A 48 -6.78 -8.05 -4.24
C ARG A 48 -7.29 -7.45 -5.55
N GLN A 49 -7.68 -6.19 -5.53
CA GLN A 49 -8.13 -5.45 -6.71
C GLN A 49 -7.00 -5.31 -7.74
N GLY A 50 -5.78 -5.04 -7.31
CA GLY A 50 -4.60 -5.00 -8.19
C GLY A 50 -4.36 -6.34 -8.90
N LYS A 51 -4.45 -7.46 -8.18
CA LYS A 51 -4.35 -8.81 -8.78
C LYS A 51 -5.47 -9.07 -9.81
N GLN A 52 -6.71 -8.68 -9.49
CA GLN A 52 -7.85 -8.83 -10.42
C GLN A 52 -7.65 -8.00 -11.69
N LEU A 53 -7.14 -6.78 -11.56
CA LEU A 53 -6.83 -5.91 -12.69
C LEU A 53 -5.76 -6.53 -13.59
N LEU A 54 -4.68 -7.04 -13.01
CA LEU A 54 -3.61 -7.70 -13.77
C LEU A 54 -4.12 -8.95 -14.50
N ALA A 55 -4.94 -9.77 -13.85
CA ALA A 55 -5.57 -10.93 -14.49
C ALA A 55 -6.45 -10.51 -15.67
N ALA A 56 -7.26 -9.46 -15.51
CA ALA A 56 -8.13 -8.94 -16.57
C ALA A 56 -7.34 -8.37 -17.76
N LEU A 57 -6.14 -7.84 -17.50
CA LEU A 57 -5.23 -7.35 -18.54
C LEU A 57 -4.39 -8.46 -19.21
N GLY A 58 -4.61 -9.73 -18.86
CA GLY A 58 -3.88 -10.86 -19.43
C GLY A 58 -2.44 -11.01 -18.92
N CYS A 59 -2.13 -10.44 -17.77
CA CYS A 59 -0.81 -10.60 -17.15
C CYS A 59 -0.56 -12.08 -16.81
N PRO A 60 0.64 -12.63 -17.08
CA PRO A 60 0.98 -14.00 -16.71
C PRO A 60 0.81 -14.25 -15.21
N GLU A 61 0.18 -15.37 -14.87
CA GLU A 61 -0.21 -15.71 -13.50
C GLU A 61 0.95 -15.71 -12.50
N HIS A 62 2.11 -16.21 -12.92
CA HIS A 62 3.31 -16.28 -12.08
C HIS A 62 3.83 -14.90 -11.63
N LEU A 63 3.45 -13.81 -12.32
CA LEU A 63 3.87 -12.45 -11.96
C LEU A 63 2.98 -11.88 -10.85
N TYR A 64 1.65 -11.93 -10.98
CA TYR A 64 0.77 -11.32 -9.99
C TYR A 64 0.47 -12.23 -8.78
N LYS A 65 0.78 -13.53 -8.89
CA LYS A 65 0.72 -14.47 -7.75
C LYS A 65 2.02 -14.59 -6.97
N LYS A 66 3.12 -13.98 -7.46
CA LYS A 66 4.39 -14.00 -6.75
C LYS A 66 4.21 -13.44 -5.32
N ALA A 67 4.78 -14.14 -4.34
CA ALA A 67 4.83 -13.64 -2.97
C ALA A 67 5.63 -12.32 -2.93
N PRO A 68 5.10 -11.27 -2.34
CA PRO A 68 5.81 -10.00 -2.25
C PRO A 68 6.96 -10.12 -1.24
N THR A 69 8.12 -9.64 -1.64
CA THR A 69 9.31 -9.57 -0.79
C THR A 69 9.95 -8.21 -0.98
N ALA A 70 10.25 -7.51 0.11
CA ALA A 70 11.08 -6.34 0.10
C ALA A 70 12.48 -6.77 0.53
N ASP A 71 13.39 -6.84 -0.39
CA ASP A 71 14.78 -7.29 -0.15
C ASP A 71 15.61 -6.16 0.47
N LEU A 72 15.16 -5.67 1.63
CA LEU A 72 15.73 -4.51 2.33
C LEU A 72 16.60 -4.87 3.53
N GLU A 73 16.64 -6.15 3.93
CA GLU A 73 17.37 -6.58 5.12
C GLU A 73 18.52 -7.55 4.75
N ASP A 74 19.77 -7.11 4.94
CA ASP A 74 20.96 -7.90 4.64
C ASP A 74 20.99 -9.25 5.38
N HIS A 75 20.49 -9.27 6.62
CA HIS A 75 20.48 -10.48 7.45
C HIS A 75 19.28 -11.41 7.21
N ARG A 76 18.27 -10.97 6.46
CA ARG A 76 17.07 -11.73 6.14
C ARG A 76 16.65 -11.50 4.68
N PRO A 77 17.45 -11.99 3.72
CA PRO A 77 17.16 -11.80 2.30
C PRO A 77 15.84 -12.49 1.94
N SER A 78 15.08 -11.86 1.06
CA SER A 78 13.78 -12.35 0.56
C SER A 78 12.73 -12.58 1.65
N LEU A 79 12.79 -11.84 2.76
CA LEU A 79 11.76 -11.90 3.80
C LEU A 79 10.40 -11.51 3.20
N PRO A 80 9.36 -12.36 3.29
CA PRO A 80 8.03 -11.98 2.83
C PRO A 80 7.49 -10.77 3.58
N ASP A 81 6.86 -9.83 2.87
CA ASP A 81 6.28 -8.62 3.45
C ASP A 81 5.31 -8.93 4.58
N GLU A 82 4.48 -9.97 4.42
CA GLU A 82 3.52 -10.41 5.44
C GLU A 82 4.19 -10.86 6.74
N ALA A 83 5.39 -11.46 6.64
CA ALA A 83 6.18 -11.84 7.82
C ALA A 83 6.77 -10.60 8.50
N ALA A 84 7.21 -9.60 7.74
CA ALA A 84 7.73 -8.35 8.26
C ALA A 84 6.61 -7.51 8.93
N LEU A 85 5.42 -7.50 8.35
CA LEU A 85 4.25 -6.76 8.85
C LEU A 85 3.54 -7.48 10.01
N GLY A 86 3.67 -8.81 10.11
CA GLY A 86 2.92 -9.61 11.08
C GLY A 86 1.43 -9.74 10.80
N VAL A 87 1.00 -9.35 9.59
CA VAL A 87 -0.37 -9.46 9.08
C VAL A 87 -0.34 -9.81 7.60
N THR A 88 -1.37 -10.52 7.14
CA THR A 88 -1.49 -10.87 5.72
C THR A 88 -2.09 -9.72 4.92
N TYR A 89 -1.79 -9.65 3.64
CA TYR A 89 -2.42 -8.67 2.74
C TYR A 89 -3.93 -8.87 2.65
N ASP A 90 -4.44 -10.10 2.77
CA ASP A 90 -5.88 -10.36 2.81
C ASP A 90 -6.55 -9.71 4.02
N ASN A 91 -5.89 -9.72 5.19
CA ASN A 91 -6.40 -9.01 6.38
C ASN A 91 -6.37 -7.49 6.19
N ILE A 92 -5.33 -6.96 5.56
CA ILE A 92 -5.23 -5.53 5.26
C ILE A 92 -6.32 -5.12 4.27
N ASP A 93 -6.54 -5.92 3.22
CA ASP A 93 -7.58 -5.69 2.23
C ASP A 93 -8.98 -5.75 2.86
N ASP A 94 -9.25 -6.73 3.71
CA ASP A 94 -10.52 -6.85 4.44
C ASP A 94 -10.74 -5.65 5.38
N TYR A 95 -9.70 -5.17 6.04
CA TYR A 95 -9.77 -3.94 6.84
C TYR A 95 -10.10 -2.72 5.97
N LEU A 96 -9.43 -2.56 4.83
CA LEU A 96 -9.67 -1.47 3.88
C LEU A 96 -11.08 -1.51 3.27
N GLU A 97 -11.64 -2.70 3.09
CA GLU A 97 -13.02 -2.93 2.64
C GLU A 97 -14.06 -2.75 3.77
N GLY A 98 -13.63 -2.48 4.99
CA GLY A 98 -14.50 -2.28 6.15
C GLY A 98 -15.09 -3.58 6.72
N LYS A 99 -14.49 -4.72 6.42
CA LYS A 99 -14.88 -6.00 7.00
C LYS A 99 -14.33 -6.16 8.42
N THR A 100 -15.06 -6.89 9.24
CA THR A 100 -14.60 -7.21 10.60
C THR A 100 -13.51 -8.28 10.53
N LEU A 101 -12.40 -8.04 11.18
CA LEU A 101 -11.32 -9.02 11.29
C LEU A 101 -11.57 -9.98 12.45
N ASP A 102 -11.35 -11.28 12.24
CA ASP A 102 -11.62 -12.33 13.24
C ASP A 102 -10.81 -12.22 14.53
N ARG A 103 -9.71 -11.47 14.52
CA ARG A 103 -8.87 -11.22 15.69
C ARG A 103 -8.66 -9.73 15.89
N ARG A 104 -9.04 -9.23 17.07
CA ARG A 104 -8.78 -7.84 17.49
C ARG A 104 -7.30 -7.45 17.41
N ASP A 105 -6.40 -8.42 17.58
CA ASP A 105 -4.96 -8.19 17.51
C ASP A 105 -4.50 -7.81 16.09
N ARG A 106 -5.12 -8.37 15.05
CA ARG A 106 -4.81 -8.03 13.67
C ARG A 106 -5.21 -6.60 13.33
N GLN A 107 -6.38 -6.18 13.77
CA GLN A 107 -6.84 -4.80 13.60
C GLN A 107 -5.93 -3.83 14.34
N LYS A 108 -5.57 -4.11 15.60
CA LYS A 108 -4.63 -3.29 16.38
C LYS A 108 -3.26 -3.20 15.72
N ASN A 109 -2.77 -4.27 15.09
CA ASN A 109 -1.52 -4.24 14.37
C ASN A 109 -1.58 -3.29 13.17
N ILE A 110 -2.64 -3.36 12.36
CA ILE A 110 -2.84 -2.47 11.21
C ILE A 110 -2.94 -1.01 11.68
N GLU A 111 -3.77 -0.74 12.69
CA GLU A 111 -3.91 0.60 13.28
C GLU A 111 -2.60 1.08 13.91
N GLY A 112 -1.85 0.18 14.54
CA GLY A 112 -0.56 0.47 15.12
C GLY A 112 0.50 0.86 14.07
N TRP A 113 0.47 0.28 12.89
CA TRP A 113 1.34 0.69 11.77
C TRP A 113 0.97 2.08 11.27
N TYR A 114 -0.32 2.33 11.08
CA TYR A 114 -0.80 3.63 10.61
C TYR A 114 -0.47 4.78 11.57
N LEU A 115 -0.52 4.53 12.87
CA LEU A 115 -0.26 5.53 13.92
C LEU A 115 1.23 5.70 14.24
N LYS A 116 2.09 4.76 13.85
CA LYS A 116 3.53 4.95 14.03
C LYS A 116 4.00 6.12 13.17
N PRO A 117 4.73 7.10 13.74
CA PRO A 117 5.46 8.08 12.96
C PRO A 117 6.66 7.39 12.30
N SER A 118 6.39 6.39 11.48
CA SER A 118 7.43 5.70 10.73
C SER A 118 7.89 6.59 9.60
N ILE A 119 9.15 6.57 9.36
CA ILE A 119 9.97 6.87 8.17
C ILE A 119 9.30 7.63 7.00
N SER A 120 7.99 7.56 6.87
CA SER A 120 7.17 8.22 5.86
C SER A 120 6.27 9.29 6.48
N ALA A 121 6.81 10.49 6.67
CA ALA A 121 5.99 11.67 6.98
C ALA A 121 5.19 12.18 5.76
N VAL A 122 4.80 11.30 4.86
CA VAL A 122 3.86 11.60 3.79
C VAL A 122 2.53 11.00 4.21
N ARG A 123 1.62 11.85 4.69
CA ARG A 123 0.22 11.46 4.90
C ARG A 123 -0.34 10.95 3.58
N PRO A 124 -0.92 9.74 3.54
CA PRO A 124 -1.61 9.28 2.34
C PRO A 124 -2.74 10.27 2.03
N LEU A 125 -2.76 10.74 0.79
CA LEU A 125 -3.91 11.44 0.25
C LEU A 125 -5.15 10.60 0.50
N ARG A 126 -6.20 11.21 1.04
CA ARG A 126 -7.49 10.63 1.42
C ARG A 126 -7.88 9.45 0.54
N CYS A 127 -7.98 8.28 1.14
CA CYS A 127 -8.68 7.15 0.54
C CYS A 127 -10.15 7.57 0.42
N LEU A 128 -10.61 7.89 -0.78
CA LEU A 128 -12.02 8.14 -1.04
C LEU A 128 -12.75 6.82 -0.98
N THR A 129 -13.55 6.67 0.06
CA THR A 129 -14.49 5.56 0.20
C THR A 129 -15.34 5.48 -1.06
N ILE A 130 -15.25 4.38 -1.80
CA ILE A 130 -16.27 4.05 -2.79
C ILE A 130 -17.53 3.79 -1.97
N SER A 131 -18.49 4.70 -2.08
CA SER A 131 -19.75 4.68 -1.36
C SER A 131 -20.61 3.49 -1.79
N GLY A 132 -20.40 2.35 -1.15
CA GLY A 132 -21.47 1.40 -0.93
C GLY A 132 -22.01 1.65 0.47
N LYS A 133 -23.30 1.95 0.59
CA LYS A 133 -23.97 2.26 1.84
C LYS A 133 -23.66 1.23 2.94
N SER A 134 -22.69 1.52 3.79
CA SER A 134 -22.52 0.83 5.06
C SER A 134 -21.89 1.79 6.06
N LYS A 135 -22.53 1.87 7.20
CA LYS A 135 -22.19 2.72 8.34
C LYS A 135 -20.78 2.41 8.85
N SER A 136 -19.78 3.20 8.53
CA SER A 136 -18.52 3.18 9.27
C SER A 136 -18.15 4.61 9.67
N LYS A 137 -18.36 4.88 10.96
CA LYS A 137 -18.01 6.15 11.60
C LYS A 137 -16.48 6.34 11.79
N THR A 138 -15.68 5.33 11.50
CA THR A 138 -14.26 5.30 11.90
C THR A 138 -13.33 5.96 10.88
N VAL A 139 -13.64 5.92 9.61
CA VAL A 139 -12.75 6.45 8.56
C VAL A 139 -12.88 7.97 8.39
N THR A 140 -14.01 8.55 8.81
CA THR A 140 -14.28 9.99 8.64
C THR A 140 -13.55 10.87 9.66
N GLN A 141 -13.14 10.33 10.80
CA GLN A 141 -12.49 11.10 11.87
C GLN A 141 -11.00 11.45 11.58
N PHE A 142 -10.35 10.71 10.69
CA PHE A 142 -8.95 10.97 10.35
C PHE A 142 -8.75 12.06 9.29
N ALA A 143 -9.82 12.63 8.76
CA ALA A 143 -9.77 13.60 7.67
C ALA A 143 -9.76 15.07 8.14
N GLN A 144 -9.89 15.36 9.44
CA GLN A 144 -10.08 16.72 9.95
C GLN A 144 -8.95 17.26 10.86
N ALA A 145 -7.86 16.55 11.03
CA ALA A 145 -6.73 17.05 11.81
C ALA A 145 -5.56 17.44 10.88
N GLY A 146 -5.51 18.72 10.52
CA GLY A 146 -4.35 19.32 9.85
C GLY A 146 -4.65 20.58 9.18
#